data_4abac481b48985bdffe2106488bcfc14
#
_entry.id   4abac481b48985bdffe2106488bcfc14
#
_cell.length_a   1.000
_cell.length_b   1.000
_cell.length_c   1.000
_cell.angle_alpha   90.00
_cell.angle_beta   90.00
_cell.angle_gamma   90.00
#
_symmetry.space_group_name_H-M   'P 1'
#
loop_
_entity.id
_entity.type
_entity.pdbx_description
1 polymer ?
#
loop_
_entity_poly.entity_id
_entity_poly.type
_entity_poly.pdbx_seq_one_letter_code
_entity_poly.pdbx_strand_id
1 'polypeptide(L)'
;HKAGMQIMFHFSILDTHHRIRPTLPFTPEKINLLKKQVRELLTEYGPVNTIMFDGWDAPWGRISYSDVSFPEFYHLIKSIQPNCLVMDLNGAKYPTEALFYSDIRCYEQNAGDKISPETNQLPAMACYPLQKTWFWKTEFPNSPLKDVDKIVADNIIPYNNAYCTYILNSAPNRDGLMDQNCIDAMKRIGKIWKNTGHIVDVAQTMEPITDINIAIGKPCDSSWSDDMDIMDFANDDNFRTCWVSSPEVKEPFWKVELDPGSLINMVVMTEPKAGVMQEYVIEYFHKGSWHPVFSGTTPTQSRVKVHRFDKVYADAVRVRFTKWTGLL
;
A
#
# COMPACT_ATOMS: atom_id res chain seq x y z
N HIS A 1 -13.55 -18.95 15.03
CA HIS A 1 -14.79 -18.27 15.46
C HIS A 1 -15.29 -18.73 16.84
N LYS A 2 -15.33 -20.06 17.14
CA LYS A 2 -15.83 -20.58 18.44
C LYS A 2 -15.07 -20.06 19.67
N ALA A 3 -13.79 -19.70 19.51
CA ALA A 3 -12.95 -19.14 20.57
C ALA A 3 -12.96 -17.59 20.62
N GLY A 4 -13.84 -16.94 19.87
CA GLY A 4 -13.89 -15.47 19.78
C GLY A 4 -12.78 -14.85 18.94
N MET A 5 -11.93 -15.66 18.29
CA MET A 5 -10.87 -15.16 17.42
C MET A 5 -11.42 -14.84 16.04
N GLN A 6 -10.88 -13.78 15.44
CA GLN A 6 -11.11 -13.42 14.06
C GLN A 6 -10.12 -14.13 13.14
N ILE A 7 -10.53 -14.41 11.90
CA ILE A 7 -9.69 -15.07 10.90
C ILE A 7 -9.07 -14.03 9.99
N MET A 8 -7.76 -14.16 9.79
CA MET A 8 -7.02 -13.45 8.77
C MET A 8 -6.33 -14.49 7.87
N PHE A 9 -6.40 -14.28 6.56
CA PHE A 9 -5.64 -15.08 5.60
C PHE A 9 -4.47 -14.27 5.04
N HIS A 10 -3.29 -14.90 5.00
CA HIS A 10 -2.18 -14.47 4.17
C HIS A 10 -2.30 -15.16 2.82
N PHE A 11 -2.43 -14.38 1.75
CA PHE A 11 -2.62 -14.87 0.40
C PHE A 11 -1.50 -14.36 -0.52
N SER A 12 -0.67 -15.26 -1.01
CA SER A 12 0.31 -14.91 -2.03
C SER A 12 -0.28 -15.04 -3.43
N ILE A 13 -0.07 -14.03 -4.27
CA ILE A 13 -0.39 -14.13 -5.69
C ILE A 13 0.63 -14.96 -6.47
N LEU A 14 1.73 -15.35 -5.81
CA LEU A 14 2.73 -16.25 -6.38
C LEU A 14 2.32 -17.69 -6.13
N ASP A 15 2.12 -18.45 -7.18
CA ASP A 15 1.76 -19.86 -7.14
C ASP A 15 2.70 -20.67 -8.04
N THR A 16 3.68 -21.28 -7.40
CA THR A 16 4.68 -22.10 -8.10
C THR A 16 4.07 -23.30 -8.81
N HIS A 17 3.02 -23.91 -8.21
CA HIS A 17 2.32 -25.07 -8.77
C HIS A 17 1.66 -24.71 -10.11
N HIS A 18 0.97 -23.58 -10.17
CA HIS A 18 0.29 -23.10 -11.37
C HIS A 18 1.19 -22.20 -12.24
N ARG A 19 2.50 -22.17 -11.97
CA ARG A 19 3.48 -21.37 -12.73
C ARG A 19 3.17 -19.86 -12.73
N ILE A 20 2.65 -19.35 -11.63
CA ILE A 20 2.44 -17.92 -11.42
C ILE A 20 3.69 -17.38 -10.73
N ARG A 21 4.55 -16.74 -11.52
CA ARG A 21 5.88 -16.22 -11.10
C ARG A 21 6.21 -14.92 -11.83
N PRO A 22 7.03 -14.04 -11.26
CA PRO A 22 7.40 -12.75 -11.88
C PRO A 22 8.02 -12.86 -13.27
N THR A 23 8.72 -13.96 -13.55
CA THR A 23 9.44 -14.21 -14.82
C THR A 23 8.57 -14.84 -15.91
N LEU A 24 7.30 -15.10 -15.64
CA LEU A 24 6.37 -15.73 -16.57
C LEU A 24 5.16 -14.82 -16.82
N PRO A 25 4.59 -14.82 -18.03
CA PRO A 25 3.42 -14.00 -18.33
C PRO A 25 2.23 -14.29 -17.40
N PHE A 26 1.57 -13.25 -16.95
CA PHE A 26 0.28 -13.31 -16.24
C PHE A 26 -0.84 -13.37 -17.27
N THR A 27 -1.34 -14.58 -17.53
CA THR A 27 -2.47 -14.75 -18.45
C THR A 27 -3.80 -14.51 -17.73
N PRO A 28 -4.88 -14.16 -18.45
CA PRO A 28 -6.22 -14.03 -17.86
C PRO A 28 -6.67 -15.28 -17.09
N GLU A 29 -6.28 -16.48 -17.53
CA GLU A 29 -6.62 -17.75 -16.87
C GLU A 29 -5.95 -17.83 -15.49
N LYS A 30 -4.67 -17.44 -15.37
CA LYS A 30 -3.95 -17.43 -14.11
C LYS A 30 -4.54 -16.41 -13.13
N ILE A 31 -4.87 -15.20 -13.62
CA ILE A 31 -5.52 -14.17 -12.81
C ILE A 31 -6.90 -14.64 -12.34
N ASN A 32 -7.68 -15.27 -13.21
CA ASN A 32 -8.96 -15.85 -12.85
C ASN A 32 -8.83 -16.99 -11.84
N LEU A 33 -7.78 -17.81 -11.89
CA LEU A 33 -7.51 -18.81 -10.88
C LEU A 33 -7.30 -18.19 -9.50
N LEU A 34 -6.45 -17.17 -9.41
CA LEU A 34 -6.22 -16.44 -8.15
C LEU A 34 -7.52 -15.82 -7.62
N LYS A 35 -8.34 -15.22 -8.48
CA LYS A 35 -9.65 -14.68 -8.09
C LYS A 35 -10.61 -15.76 -7.59
N LYS A 36 -10.58 -16.96 -8.16
CA LYS A 36 -11.39 -18.11 -7.68
C LYS A 36 -10.94 -18.56 -6.29
N GLN A 37 -9.63 -18.64 -6.05
CA GLN A 37 -9.08 -18.99 -4.73
C GLN A 37 -9.48 -17.95 -3.67
N VAL A 38 -9.37 -16.65 -3.98
CA VAL A 38 -9.83 -15.59 -3.06
C VAL A 38 -11.34 -15.70 -2.80
N ARG A 39 -12.13 -15.95 -3.83
CA ARG A 39 -13.58 -16.15 -3.68
C ARG A 39 -13.90 -17.33 -2.77
N GLU A 40 -13.23 -18.46 -2.94
CA GLU A 40 -13.39 -19.65 -2.08
C GLU A 40 -13.13 -19.30 -0.61
N LEU A 41 -12.02 -18.60 -0.31
CA LEU A 41 -11.69 -18.16 1.05
C LEU A 41 -12.81 -17.32 1.68
N LEU A 42 -13.50 -16.51 0.88
CA LEU A 42 -14.54 -15.60 1.34
C LEU A 42 -15.94 -16.23 1.41
N THR A 43 -16.18 -17.36 0.75
CA THR A 43 -17.51 -17.99 0.68
C THR A 43 -17.61 -19.27 1.50
N GLU A 44 -16.52 -20.00 1.68
CA GLU A 44 -16.58 -21.36 2.27
C GLU A 44 -16.19 -21.40 3.77
N TYR A 45 -15.51 -20.38 4.29
CA TYR A 45 -14.93 -20.42 5.64
C TYR A 45 -15.58 -19.45 6.65
N GLY A 46 -16.72 -18.86 6.26
CA GLY A 46 -17.45 -17.89 7.09
C GLY A 46 -16.85 -16.49 7.08
N PRO A 47 -17.14 -15.65 8.09
CA PRO A 47 -16.64 -14.28 8.11
C PRO A 47 -15.12 -14.21 8.21
N VAL A 48 -14.49 -13.52 7.27
CA VAL A 48 -13.06 -13.25 7.22
C VAL A 48 -12.82 -11.79 7.62
N ASN A 49 -12.00 -11.57 8.65
CA ASN A 49 -11.70 -10.22 9.11
C ASN A 49 -10.77 -9.50 8.13
N THR A 50 -9.75 -10.22 7.63
CA THR A 50 -8.70 -9.59 6.82
C THR A 50 -8.12 -10.58 5.81
N ILE A 51 -7.84 -10.10 4.61
CA ILE A 51 -6.94 -10.75 3.66
C ILE A 51 -5.70 -9.88 3.50
N MET A 52 -4.54 -10.45 3.79
CA MET A 52 -3.23 -9.85 3.56
C MET A 52 -2.63 -10.44 2.29
N PHE A 53 -2.44 -9.61 1.30
CA PHE A 53 -1.82 -10.00 0.04
C PHE A 53 -0.31 -9.87 0.07
N ASP A 54 0.37 -10.84 -0.56
CA ASP A 54 1.80 -10.84 -0.81
C ASP A 54 2.09 -11.11 -2.29
N GLY A 55 3.21 -10.56 -2.78
CA GLY A 55 3.71 -10.81 -4.12
C GLY A 55 3.75 -9.59 -5.02
N TRP A 56 2.92 -8.58 -4.82
CA TRP A 56 3.07 -7.32 -5.54
C TRP A 56 4.33 -6.60 -5.06
N ASP A 57 5.09 -6.12 -6.01
CA ASP A 57 6.28 -5.29 -5.80
C ASP A 57 7.27 -5.81 -4.73
N ALA A 58 7.27 -7.10 -4.52
CA ALA A 58 8.16 -7.76 -3.58
C ALA A 58 9.63 -7.60 -4.00
N PRO A 59 10.57 -7.38 -3.05
CA PRO A 59 11.99 -7.15 -3.37
C PRO A 59 12.64 -8.31 -4.13
N TRP A 60 12.14 -9.52 -3.94
CA TRP A 60 12.68 -10.77 -4.50
C TRP A 60 12.01 -11.22 -5.81
N GLY A 61 10.99 -10.50 -6.25
CA GLY A 61 10.29 -10.84 -7.49
C GLY A 61 9.12 -9.89 -7.72
N ARG A 62 9.38 -8.79 -8.43
CA ARG A 62 8.36 -7.77 -8.67
C ARG A 62 7.27 -8.28 -9.59
N ILE A 63 6.04 -8.30 -9.09
CA ILE A 63 4.83 -8.25 -9.90
C ILE A 63 4.31 -6.82 -9.84
N SER A 64 4.17 -6.20 -11.00
CA SER A 64 3.63 -4.85 -11.09
C SER A 64 2.13 -4.85 -10.78
N TYR A 65 1.63 -3.76 -10.20
CA TYR A 65 0.19 -3.51 -10.05
C TYR A 65 -0.53 -3.39 -11.40
N SER A 66 0.20 -3.13 -12.48
CA SER A 66 -0.32 -3.14 -13.85
C SER A 66 -0.37 -4.54 -14.48
N ASP A 67 0.51 -5.47 -14.08
CA ASP A 67 0.47 -6.86 -14.55
C ASP A 67 -0.68 -7.65 -13.94
N VAL A 68 -0.91 -7.43 -12.64
CA VAL A 68 -2.05 -7.98 -11.88
C VAL A 68 -2.71 -6.85 -11.14
N SER A 69 -3.91 -6.47 -11.54
CA SER A 69 -4.63 -5.34 -10.95
C SER A 69 -5.03 -5.60 -9.50
N PHE A 70 -4.35 -4.95 -8.55
CA PHE A 70 -4.73 -5.00 -7.13
C PHE A 70 -6.15 -4.44 -6.88
N PRO A 71 -6.57 -3.32 -7.50
CA PRO A 71 -7.93 -2.81 -7.39
C PRO A 71 -9.00 -3.85 -7.72
N GLU A 72 -8.79 -4.72 -8.71
CA GLU A 72 -9.75 -5.78 -9.04
C GLU A 72 -9.91 -6.80 -7.91
N PHE A 73 -8.85 -7.15 -7.19
CA PHE A 73 -8.92 -8.02 -6.01
C PHE A 73 -9.56 -7.29 -4.83
N TYR A 74 -9.23 -6.03 -4.63
CA TYR A 74 -9.86 -5.20 -3.61
C TYR A 74 -11.38 -5.16 -3.80
N HIS A 75 -11.85 -4.81 -4.99
CA HIS A 75 -13.28 -4.74 -5.29
C HIS A 75 -13.97 -6.09 -5.26
N LEU A 76 -13.29 -7.17 -5.67
CA LEU A 76 -13.80 -8.54 -5.52
C LEU A 76 -14.08 -8.86 -4.05
N ILE A 77 -13.12 -8.59 -3.16
CA ILE A 77 -13.27 -8.85 -1.72
C ILE A 77 -14.44 -8.03 -1.16
N LYS A 78 -14.45 -6.72 -1.43
CA LYS A 78 -15.50 -5.81 -0.92
C LYS A 78 -16.89 -6.16 -1.45
N SER A 79 -17.00 -6.73 -2.64
CA SER A 79 -18.28 -7.19 -3.21
C SER A 79 -18.85 -8.43 -2.51
N ILE A 80 -17.99 -9.27 -1.91
CA ILE A 80 -18.39 -10.51 -1.22
C ILE A 80 -18.54 -10.28 0.28
N GLN A 81 -17.53 -9.69 0.90
CA GLN A 81 -17.50 -9.34 2.32
C GLN A 81 -17.07 -7.88 2.51
N PRO A 82 -18.00 -6.89 2.51
CA PRO A 82 -17.67 -5.46 2.56
C PRO A 82 -16.81 -5.05 3.77
N ASN A 83 -16.96 -5.76 4.90
CA ASN A 83 -16.23 -5.49 6.14
C ASN A 83 -14.87 -6.20 6.21
N CYS A 84 -14.52 -7.04 5.24
CA CYS A 84 -13.21 -7.67 5.19
C CYS A 84 -12.15 -6.62 4.86
N LEU A 85 -11.14 -6.49 5.72
CA LEU A 85 -10.01 -5.60 5.49
C LEU A 85 -9.07 -6.20 4.44
N VAL A 86 -8.57 -5.35 3.57
CA VAL A 86 -7.62 -5.74 2.52
C VAL A 86 -6.28 -5.08 2.82
N MET A 87 -5.22 -5.87 2.85
CA MET A 87 -3.86 -5.40 3.09
C MET A 87 -2.93 -5.79 1.95
N ASP A 88 -2.03 -4.88 1.59
CA ASP A 88 -0.88 -5.12 0.74
C ASP A 88 0.38 -5.23 1.62
N LEU A 89 1.04 -6.37 1.62
CA LEU A 89 2.25 -6.60 2.43
C LEU A 89 3.38 -5.62 2.08
N ASN A 90 3.43 -5.15 0.84
CA ASN A 90 4.47 -4.26 0.34
C ASN A 90 4.07 -2.77 0.34
N GLY A 91 2.98 -2.43 1.00
CA GLY A 91 2.43 -1.07 1.04
C GLY A 91 3.31 -0.03 1.73
N ALA A 92 4.36 -0.43 2.46
CA ALA A 92 5.26 0.49 3.18
C ALA A 92 6.03 1.47 2.28
N LYS A 93 6.16 1.19 0.98
CA LYS A 93 6.80 2.07 0.01
C LYS A 93 6.03 3.38 -0.24
N TYR A 94 4.74 3.39 0.02
CA TYR A 94 3.90 4.56 -0.25
C TYR A 94 4.01 5.62 0.86
N PRO A 95 3.72 6.89 0.54
CA PRO A 95 3.67 7.94 1.55
C PRO A 95 2.73 7.61 2.71
N THR A 96 3.11 8.02 3.92
CA THR A 96 2.37 7.71 5.17
C THR A 96 1.08 8.50 5.33
N GLU A 97 0.86 9.50 4.49
CA GLU A 97 -0.30 10.41 4.57
C GLU A 97 -1.53 9.88 3.83
N ALA A 98 -1.40 8.76 3.09
CA ALA A 98 -2.51 8.15 2.39
C ALA A 98 -2.35 6.62 2.34
N LEU A 99 -3.47 5.92 2.21
CA LEU A 99 -3.52 4.49 1.92
C LEU A 99 -3.67 4.30 0.41
N PHE A 100 -2.76 3.51 -0.17
CA PHE A 100 -2.81 3.13 -1.58
C PHE A 100 -3.15 1.65 -1.68
N TYR A 101 -4.14 1.31 -2.48
CA TYR A 101 -4.60 -0.05 -2.78
C TYR A 101 -5.18 -0.85 -1.60
N SER A 102 -4.99 -0.44 -0.34
CA SER A 102 -5.35 -1.24 0.83
C SER A 102 -6.01 -0.43 1.93
N ASP A 103 -6.77 -1.09 2.82
CA ASP A 103 -7.40 -0.46 3.98
C ASP A 103 -6.41 -0.21 5.12
N ILE A 104 -5.28 -0.94 5.14
CA ILE A 104 -4.31 -0.93 6.23
C ILE A 104 -2.90 -0.88 5.62
N ARG A 105 -2.06 0.01 6.14
CA ARG A 105 -0.64 0.06 5.79
C ARG A 105 0.09 -1.14 6.39
N CYS A 106 1.01 -1.74 5.64
CA CYS A 106 1.82 -2.85 6.12
C CYS A 106 3.29 -2.46 6.30
N TYR A 107 3.88 -2.88 7.42
CA TYR A 107 5.29 -2.77 7.75
C TYR A 107 5.87 -4.16 8.03
N GLU A 108 6.17 -4.93 7.01
CA GLU A 108 6.90 -6.17 7.22
C GLU A 108 8.28 -5.86 7.79
N GLN A 109 8.58 -6.37 9.01
CA GLN A 109 9.82 -6.10 9.74
C GLN A 109 10.16 -4.59 9.78
N ASN A 110 9.15 -3.76 10.04
CA ASN A 110 9.12 -2.28 9.96
C ASN A 110 9.50 -1.66 8.60
N ALA A 111 9.79 -2.46 7.58
CA ALA A 111 10.22 -2.02 6.24
C ALA A 111 11.36 -0.98 6.24
N GLY A 112 12.21 -1.02 7.27
CA GLY A 112 13.30 -0.07 7.45
C GLY A 112 12.91 1.24 8.14
N ASP A 113 11.63 1.47 8.44
CA ASP A 113 11.13 2.69 9.08
C ASP A 113 10.89 2.52 10.58
N LYS A 114 11.14 3.57 11.33
CA LYS A 114 10.72 3.62 12.73
C LYS A 114 9.21 3.86 12.81
N ILE A 115 8.48 2.94 13.43
CA ILE A 115 7.04 3.05 13.66
C ILE A 115 6.82 3.77 15.00
N SER A 116 6.27 4.97 14.95
CA SER A 116 5.92 5.80 16.11
C SER A 116 4.70 6.66 15.78
N PRO A 117 4.03 7.30 16.77
CA PRO A 117 2.91 8.21 16.50
C PRO A 117 3.25 9.37 15.57
N GLU A 118 4.52 9.78 15.51
CA GLU A 118 4.99 10.84 14.61
C GLU A 118 5.17 10.35 13.17
N THR A 119 5.50 9.06 12.99
CA THR A 119 5.81 8.50 11.66
C THR A 119 4.66 7.71 11.06
N ASN A 120 3.67 7.28 11.86
CA ASN A 120 2.48 6.57 11.38
C ASN A 120 1.23 7.05 12.10
N GLN A 121 0.27 7.55 11.37
CA GLN A 121 -1.03 8.02 11.85
C GLN A 121 -2.22 7.29 11.18
N LEU A 122 -1.93 6.36 10.29
CA LEU A 122 -2.93 5.54 9.58
C LEU A 122 -3.02 4.15 10.22
N PRO A 123 -4.15 3.47 10.07
CA PRO A 123 -4.26 2.07 10.47
C PRO A 123 -3.15 1.26 9.81
N ALA A 124 -2.40 0.54 10.62
CA ALA A 124 -1.24 -0.21 10.15
C ALA A 124 -1.12 -1.57 10.85
N MET A 125 -0.32 -2.42 10.26
CA MET A 125 0.16 -3.64 10.89
C MET A 125 1.66 -3.79 10.64
N ALA A 126 2.37 -4.42 11.58
CA ALA A 126 3.73 -4.88 11.40
C ALA A 126 3.81 -6.36 11.70
N CYS A 127 4.53 -7.14 10.89
CA CYS A 127 4.66 -8.56 11.09
C CYS A 127 6.12 -8.98 11.26
N TYR A 128 6.35 -9.88 12.23
CA TYR A 128 7.67 -10.37 12.60
C TYR A 128 7.62 -11.87 12.92
N PRO A 129 8.66 -12.65 12.60
CA PRO A 129 8.77 -14.01 13.10
C PRO A 129 9.21 -14.02 14.56
N LEU A 130 8.58 -14.86 15.38
CA LEU A 130 9.04 -15.19 16.73
C LEU A 130 10.36 -15.99 16.71
N GLN A 131 10.46 -16.88 15.74
CA GLN A 131 11.62 -17.70 15.46
C GLN A 131 12.61 -16.93 14.56
N LYS A 132 13.72 -17.56 14.20
CA LYS A 132 14.77 -16.94 13.38
C LYS A 132 14.29 -16.59 11.95
N THR A 133 13.34 -17.38 11.39
CA THR A 133 12.80 -17.23 10.04
C THR A 133 11.28 -17.38 10.05
N TRP A 134 10.64 -17.10 8.91
CA TRP A 134 9.20 -17.24 8.71
C TRP A 134 8.70 -18.70 8.69
N PHE A 135 9.53 -19.62 8.26
CA PHE A 135 9.19 -21.02 8.06
C PHE A 135 9.86 -21.92 9.07
N TRP A 136 9.17 -22.98 9.49
CA TRP A 136 9.65 -23.93 10.47
C TRP A 136 10.90 -24.69 9.99
N LYS A 137 11.78 -25.01 10.92
CA LYS A 137 12.96 -25.86 10.73
C LYS A 137 13.08 -26.86 11.86
N THR A 138 13.73 -27.98 11.57
CA THR A 138 13.87 -29.13 12.51
C THR A 138 14.58 -28.76 13.81
N GLU A 139 15.44 -27.76 13.80
CA GLU A 139 16.14 -27.25 14.98
C GLU A 139 15.30 -26.31 15.87
N PHE A 140 14.17 -25.80 15.38
CA PHE A 140 13.39 -24.73 16.06
C PHE A 140 12.81 -25.14 17.41
N PRO A 141 12.36 -26.39 17.68
CA PRO A 141 11.88 -26.76 19.01
C PRO A 141 12.91 -26.53 20.15
N ASN A 142 14.21 -26.60 19.80
CA ASN A 142 15.32 -26.44 20.74
C ASN A 142 16.14 -25.16 20.52
N SER A 143 15.74 -24.33 19.54
CA SER A 143 16.44 -23.08 19.27
C SER A 143 15.90 -21.95 20.14
N PRO A 144 16.76 -20.99 20.55
CA PRO A 144 16.29 -19.82 21.28
C PRO A 144 15.33 -18.99 20.41
N LEU A 145 14.24 -18.55 21.02
CA LEU A 145 13.32 -17.61 20.44
C LEU A 145 13.82 -16.17 20.61
N LYS A 146 13.25 -15.24 19.89
CA LYS A 146 13.41 -13.83 20.18
C LYS A 146 12.89 -13.52 21.59
N ASP A 147 13.53 -12.54 22.24
CA ASP A 147 13.18 -12.13 23.59
C ASP A 147 11.75 -11.52 23.60
N VAL A 148 10.81 -12.23 24.21
CA VAL A 148 9.41 -11.82 24.23
C VAL A 148 9.14 -10.58 25.10
N ASP A 149 9.97 -10.34 26.12
CA ASP A 149 9.85 -9.15 26.95
C ASP A 149 10.23 -7.91 26.14
N LYS A 150 11.28 -8.02 25.31
CA LYS A 150 11.64 -6.97 24.34
C LYS A 150 10.59 -6.83 23.25
N ILE A 151 10.03 -7.92 22.71
CA ILE A 151 8.97 -7.84 21.72
C ILE A 151 7.80 -7.00 22.28
N VAL A 152 7.40 -7.20 23.52
CA VAL A 152 6.32 -6.43 24.14
C VAL A 152 6.72 -4.97 24.36
N ALA A 153 7.90 -4.72 24.95
CA ALA A 153 8.34 -3.38 25.33
C ALA A 153 8.72 -2.51 24.12
N ASP A 154 9.42 -3.09 23.14
CA ASP A 154 10.03 -2.34 22.05
C ASP A 154 9.18 -2.33 20.77
N ASN A 155 8.22 -3.27 20.66
CA ASN A 155 7.38 -3.40 19.44
C ASN A 155 5.89 -3.29 19.77
N ILE A 156 5.28 -4.22 20.53
CA ILE A 156 3.84 -4.27 20.68
C ILE A 156 3.29 -2.97 21.26
N ILE A 157 3.84 -2.50 22.38
CA ILE A 157 3.36 -1.29 23.05
C ILE A 157 3.57 -0.02 22.20
N PRO A 158 4.78 0.27 21.69
CA PRO A 158 4.99 1.45 20.84
C PRO A 158 4.16 1.43 19.55
N TYR A 159 4.03 0.25 18.94
CA TYR A 159 3.27 0.14 17.68
C TYR A 159 1.78 0.35 17.90
N ASN A 160 1.21 -0.21 18.97
CA ASN A 160 -0.19 0.04 19.30
C ASN A 160 -0.47 1.53 19.54
N ASN A 161 0.47 2.26 20.14
CA ASN A 161 0.38 3.71 20.30
C ASN A 161 0.48 4.48 18.97
N ALA A 162 0.97 3.83 17.92
CA ALA A 162 1.08 4.37 16.57
C ALA A 162 0.03 3.77 15.60
N TYR A 163 -1.13 3.36 16.09
CA TYR A 163 -2.21 2.73 15.31
C TYR A 163 -1.80 1.47 14.55
N CYS A 164 -0.71 0.83 14.96
CA CYS A 164 -0.13 -0.31 14.28
C CYS A 164 -0.33 -1.59 15.10
N THR A 165 -1.05 -2.55 14.52
CA THR A 165 -1.21 -3.90 15.09
C THR A 165 0.05 -4.70 14.88
N TYR A 166 0.47 -5.46 15.90
CA TYR A 166 1.63 -6.34 15.81
C TYR A 166 1.20 -7.78 15.51
N ILE A 167 1.65 -8.33 14.40
CA ILE A 167 1.45 -9.73 14.02
C ILE A 167 2.73 -10.49 14.29
N LEU A 168 2.63 -11.52 15.13
CA LEU A 168 3.76 -12.37 15.48
C LEU A 168 3.60 -13.75 14.81
N ASN A 169 4.44 -14.02 13.83
CA ASN A 169 4.47 -15.30 13.16
C ASN A 169 5.12 -16.36 14.07
N SER A 170 4.40 -17.45 14.28
CA SER A 170 4.91 -18.67 14.88
C SER A 170 4.67 -19.82 13.88
N ALA A 171 5.75 -20.26 13.25
CA ALA A 171 5.65 -21.27 12.20
C ALA A 171 5.20 -22.62 12.77
N PRO A 172 4.15 -23.26 12.22
CA PRO A 172 3.74 -24.59 12.64
C PRO A 172 4.80 -25.63 12.24
N ASN A 173 4.96 -26.68 13.06
CA ASN A 173 5.80 -27.81 12.76
C ASN A 173 5.18 -28.72 11.68
N ARG A 174 5.82 -29.85 11.36
CA ARG A 174 5.36 -30.77 10.33
C ARG A 174 4.02 -31.46 10.64
N ASP A 175 3.64 -31.49 11.92
CA ASP A 175 2.36 -32.04 12.37
C ASP A 175 1.24 -30.98 12.36
N GLY A 176 1.57 -29.76 11.90
CA GLY A 176 0.64 -28.62 11.90
C GLY A 176 0.41 -28.02 13.29
N LEU A 177 1.28 -28.33 14.26
CA LEU A 177 1.17 -27.88 15.64
C LEU A 177 2.23 -26.78 15.95
N MET A 178 1.93 -25.98 16.93
CA MET A 178 2.90 -25.04 17.48
C MET A 178 3.87 -25.77 18.44
N ASP A 179 5.17 -25.56 18.31
CA ASP A 179 6.15 -26.11 19.23
C ASP A 179 6.00 -25.56 20.64
N GLN A 180 6.37 -26.36 21.66
CA GLN A 180 6.14 -26.02 23.06
C GLN A 180 6.81 -24.70 23.50
N ASN A 181 8.05 -24.44 23.01
CA ASN A 181 8.74 -23.17 23.27
C ASN A 181 7.96 -21.95 22.74
N CYS A 182 7.33 -22.07 21.60
CA CYS A 182 6.46 -21.02 21.04
C CYS A 182 5.17 -20.84 21.87
N ILE A 183 4.57 -21.94 22.32
CA ILE A 183 3.40 -21.90 23.24
C ILE A 183 3.75 -21.16 24.53
N ASP A 184 4.91 -21.48 25.12
CA ASP A 184 5.34 -20.84 26.36
C ASP A 184 5.65 -19.34 26.18
N ALA A 185 6.27 -18.99 25.04
CA ALA A 185 6.48 -17.61 24.65
C ALA A 185 5.16 -16.82 24.52
N MET A 186 4.16 -17.39 23.83
CA MET A 186 2.83 -16.76 23.70
C MET A 186 2.14 -16.59 25.05
N LYS A 187 2.22 -17.59 25.93
CA LYS A 187 1.70 -17.49 27.31
C LYS A 187 2.42 -16.40 28.09
N ARG A 188 3.75 -16.24 27.92
CA ARG A 188 4.51 -15.16 28.54
C ARG A 188 4.06 -13.79 28.07
N ILE A 189 3.91 -13.61 26.73
CA ILE A 189 3.39 -12.37 26.15
C ILE A 189 2.03 -12.04 26.77
N GLY A 190 1.10 -13.01 26.82
CA GLY A 190 -0.24 -12.81 27.41
C GLY A 190 -0.24 -12.44 28.89
N LYS A 191 0.83 -12.75 29.64
CA LYS A 191 1.00 -12.34 31.03
C LYS A 191 1.48 -10.90 31.19
N ILE A 192 2.44 -10.48 30.34
CA ILE A 192 3.10 -9.16 30.46
C ILE A 192 2.42 -8.06 29.65
N TRP A 193 1.83 -8.39 28.49
CA TRP A 193 1.06 -7.44 27.70
C TRP A 193 -0.41 -7.50 28.09
N LYS A 194 -0.99 -6.34 28.31
CA LYS A 194 -2.42 -6.19 28.57
C LYS A 194 -3.02 -5.31 27.49
N ASN A 195 -3.99 -5.85 26.77
CA ASN A 195 -4.82 -5.05 25.92
C ASN A 195 -5.69 -4.16 26.82
N THR A 196 -5.46 -2.86 26.77
CA THR A 196 -6.22 -1.89 27.59
C THR A 196 -7.64 -1.69 27.08
N GLY A 197 -7.98 -2.27 25.93
CA GLY A 197 -9.28 -2.06 25.28
C GLY A 197 -9.50 -0.64 24.77
N HIS A 198 -8.50 0.22 24.92
CA HIS A 198 -8.57 1.58 24.41
C HIS A 198 -8.30 1.54 22.91
N ILE A 199 -9.38 1.59 22.14
CA ILE A 199 -9.31 1.88 20.72
C ILE A 199 -9.13 3.40 20.64
N VAL A 200 -7.92 3.84 20.30
CA VAL A 200 -7.70 5.24 20.00
C VAL A 200 -8.49 5.54 18.73
N ASP A 201 -9.31 6.60 18.75
CA ASP A 201 -9.98 7.08 17.55
C ASP A 201 -8.91 7.38 16.50
N VAL A 202 -8.84 6.51 15.50
CA VAL A 202 -7.96 6.75 14.36
C VAL A 202 -8.51 8.00 13.69
N ALA A 203 -7.68 9.03 13.52
CA ALA A 203 -8.05 10.20 12.74
C ALA A 203 -8.67 9.73 11.41
N GLN A 204 -9.75 10.37 10.98
CA GLN A 204 -10.51 9.95 9.80
C GLN A 204 -9.58 9.54 8.68
N THR A 205 -9.55 8.24 8.39
CA THR A 205 -8.77 7.70 7.29
C THR A 205 -9.42 8.17 6.00
N MET A 206 -8.61 8.73 5.11
CA MET A 206 -9.07 8.91 3.74
C MET A 206 -9.39 7.53 3.15
N GLU A 207 -10.43 7.47 2.34
CA GLU A 207 -10.73 6.27 1.56
C GLU A 207 -9.48 5.84 0.77
N PRO A 208 -9.12 4.54 0.75
CA PRO A 208 -7.94 4.08 0.03
C PRO A 208 -7.99 4.45 -1.45
N ILE A 209 -6.83 4.76 -2.01
CA ILE A 209 -6.68 4.98 -3.45
C ILE A 209 -6.56 3.61 -4.10
N THR A 210 -7.69 3.08 -4.59
CA THR A 210 -7.79 1.71 -5.13
C THR A 210 -8.02 1.67 -6.64
N ASP A 211 -7.92 2.80 -7.30
CA ASP A 211 -8.08 2.90 -8.75
C ASP A 211 -6.78 2.57 -9.49
N ILE A 212 -6.90 2.18 -10.76
CA ILE A 212 -5.77 1.87 -11.64
C ILE A 212 -5.10 3.17 -12.06
N ASN A 213 -3.79 3.26 -11.87
CA ASN A 213 -2.99 4.36 -12.38
C ASN A 213 -2.65 4.14 -13.86
N ILE A 214 -3.39 4.80 -14.74
CA ILE A 214 -3.20 4.69 -16.20
C ILE A 214 -2.11 5.62 -16.75
N ALA A 215 -1.49 6.45 -15.91
CA ALA A 215 -0.44 7.37 -16.31
C ALA A 215 0.97 6.75 -16.26
N ILE A 216 1.14 5.56 -15.64
CA ILE A 216 2.46 4.93 -15.45
C ILE A 216 3.15 4.68 -16.80
N GLY A 217 4.37 5.22 -16.95
CA GLY A 217 5.22 5.03 -18.11
C GLY A 217 4.65 5.56 -19.43
N LYS A 218 3.59 6.37 -19.39
CA LYS A 218 3.04 7.02 -20.57
C LYS A 218 3.92 8.20 -20.99
N PRO A 219 3.93 8.56 -22.30
CA PRO A 219 4.65 9.73 -22.76
C PRO A 219 4.27 10.97 -21.96
N CYS A 220 5.24 11.69 -21.48
CA CYS A 220 5.04 12.90 -20.72
C CYS A 220 5.83 14.08 -21.31
N ASP A 221 5.50 15.27 -20.86
CA ASP A 221 6.13 16.52 -21.23
C ASP A 221 6.06 17.49 -20.05
N SER A 222 7.02 18.38 -19.93
CA SER A 222 7.06 19.33 -18.82
C SER A 222 7.67 20.65 -19.24
N SER A 223 7.47 21.67 -18.44
CA SER A 223 8.31 22.85 -18.49
C SER A 223 9.77 22.46 -18.23
N TRP A 224 10.69 23.32 -18.62
CA TRP A 224 12.13 23.09 -18.51
C TRP A 224 12.52 22.64 -17.09
N SER A 225 13.33 21.59 -17.03
CA SER A 225 14.08 21.18 -15.84
C SER A 225 15.57 21.22 -16.16
N ASP A 226 16.40 21.35 -15.15
CA ASP A 226 17.86 21.42 -15.33
C ASP A 226 18.44 20.04 -15.75
N ASP A 227 17.68 18.98 -15.52
CA ASP A 227 17.94 17.63 -16.00
C ASP A 227 16.72 17.13 -16.81
N MET A 228 16.90 16.93 -18.09
CA MET A 228 15.80 16.56 -18.98
C MET A 228 15.27 15.14 -18.79
N ASP A 229 16.06 14.28 -18.20
CA ASP A 229 15.68 12.87 -17.99
C ASP A 229 14.71 12.70 -16.81
N ILE A 230 14.53 13.72 -15.96
CA ILE A 230 13.72 13.61 -14.76
C ILE A 230 12.22 13.85 -14.96
N MET A 231 11.77 14.26 -16.15
CA MET A 231 10.33 14.46 -16.37
C MET A 231 9.52 13.17 -16.20
N ASP A 232 10.09 12.02 -16.59
CA ASP A 232 9.47 10.70 -16.45
C ASP A 232 9.37 10.23 -14.99
N PHE A 233 10.13 10.85 -14.08
CA PHE A 233 10.08 10.53 -12.65
C PHE A 233 8.74 10.90 -11.99
N ALA A 234 7.91 11.69 -12.65
CA ALA A 234 6.57 12.00 -12.14
C ALA A 234 5.54 10.90 -12.43
N ASN A 235 5.84 9.93 -13.32
CA ASN A 235 4.94 8.80 -13.64
C ASN A 235 5.64 7.44 -13.77
N ASP A 236 6.75 7.25 -13.07
CA ASP A 236 7.55 6.02 -13.05
C ASP A 236 7.12 5.01 -11.96
N ASP A 237 6.04 5.30 -11.20
CA ASP A 237 5.56 4.52 -10.04
C ASP A 237 6.59 4.39 -8.90
N ASN A 238 7.50 5.34 -8.77
CA ASN A 238 8.55 5.34 -7.77
C ASN A 238 8.47 6.59 -6.87
N PHE A 239 8.01 6.43 -5.63
CA PHE A 239 7.86 7.55 -4.69
C PHE A 239 9.18 8.14 -4.15
N ARG A 240 10.35 7.63 -4.62
CA ARG A 240 11.68 8.16 -4.27
C ARG A 240 12.24 9.10 -5.34
N THR A 241 11.61 9.14 -6.49
CA THR A 241 11.94 10.01 -7.60
C THR A 241 10.89 11.11 -7.74
N CYS A 242 11.24 12.23 -8.33
CA CYS A 242 10.30 13.31 -8.64
C CYS A 242 10.81 14.14 -9.82
N TRP A 243 9.89 14.68 -10.58
CA TRP A 243 10.18 15.76 -11.50
C TRP A 243 10.41 17.06 -10.73
N VAL A 244 11.36 17.86 -11.20
CA VAL A 244 11.67 19.17 -10.61
C VAL A 244 11.76 20.20 -11.74
N SER A 245 10.98 21.29 -11.64
CA SER A 245 11.06 22.42 -12.58
C SER A 245 12.29 23.26 -12.33
N SER A 246 12.94 23.77 -13.39
CA SER A 246 13.99 24.76 -13.25
C SER A 246 13.46 26.03 -12.51
N PRO A 247 14.23 26.61 -11.58
CA PRO A 247 13.83 27.81 -10.83
C PRO A 247 13.53 29.03 -11.71
N GLU A 248 14.04 29.07 -12.94
CA GLU A 248 13.83 30.18 -13.87
C GLU A 248 12.47 30.15 -14.56
N VAL A 249 11.75 29.01 -14.48
CA VAL A 249 10.43 28.84 -15.10
C VAL A 249 9.37 29.57 -14.29
N LYS A 250 8.66 30.50 -14.91
CA LYS A 250 7.60 31.30 -14.26
C LYS A 250 6.23 30.60 -14.27
N GLU A 251 5.99 29.73 -15.22
CA GLU A 251 4.73 29.01 -15.41
C GLU A 251 5.02 27.51 -15.55
N PRO A 252 5.46 26.85 -14.48
CA PRO A 252 5.80 25.44 -14.53
C PRO A 252 4.55 24.57 -14.76
N PHE A 253 4.74 23.53 -15.58
CA PHE A 253 3.72 22.52 -15.83
C PHE A 253 4.34 21.14 -16.00
N TRP A 254 3.52 20.14 -15.78
CA TRP A 254 3.77 18.76 -16.16
C TRP A 254 2.54 18.16 -16.85
N LYS A 255 2.75 17.37 -17.90
CA LYS A 255 1.69 16.81 -18.74
C LYS A 255 1.98 15.34 -19.04
N VAL A 256 0.94 14.51 -19.08
CA VAL A 256 1.00 13.12 -19.54
C VAL A 256 -0.01 12.88 -20.66
N GLU A 257 0.38 12.11 -21.66
CA GLU A 257 -0.51 11.63 -22.71
C GLU A 257 -1.11 10.30 -22.30
N LEU A 258 -2.41 10.13 -22.55
CA LEU A 258 -3.15 8.92 -22.23
C LEU A 258 -3.53 8.19 -23.51
N ASP A 259 -3.87 6.92 -23.40
CA ASP A 259 -4.40 6.17 -24.53
C ASP A 259 -5.73 6.80 -25.00
N PRO A 260 -5.99 6.86 -26.31
CA PRO A 260 -7.23 7.45 -26.84
C PRO A 260 -8.48 6.85 -26.19
N GLY A 261 -9.37 7.71 -25.71
CA GLY A 261 -10.61 7.28 -25.08
C GLY A 261 -10.46 6.83 -23.61
N SER A 262 -9.34 7.14 -22.98
CA SER A 262 -9.16 6.89 -21.54
C SER A 262 -10.22 7.60 -20.72
N LEU A 263 -10.77 6.88 -19.72
CA LEU A 263 -11.77 7.41 -18.79
C LEU A 263 -11.10 7.63 -17.44
N ILE A 264 -11.08 8.87 -16.96
CA ILE A 264 -10.47 9.26 -15.69
C ILE A 264 -11.49 9.88 -14.74
N ASN A 265 -11.26 9.70 -13.44
CA ASN A 265 -12.07 10.28 -12.36
C ASN A 265 -11.24 10.75 -11.18
N MET A 266 -9.93 10.63 -11.26
CA MET A 266 -9.04 11.00 -10.18
C MET A 266 -7.65 11.37 -10.70
N VAL A 267 -7.06 12.38 -10.07
CA VAL A 267 -5.64 12.70 -10.19
C VAL A 267 -5.03 12.69 -8.79
N VAL A 268 -3.94 11.94 -8.64
CA VAL A 268 -3.16 11.88 -7.41
C VAL A 268 -1.78 12.43 -7.70
N MET A 269 -1.35 13.37 -6.88
CA MET A 269 -0.01 13.94 -6.93
C MET A 269 0.67 13.76 -5.59
N THR A 270 1.96 13.45 -5.63
CA THR A 270 2.81 13.34 -4.43
C THR A 270 3.98 14.31 -4.52
N GLU A 271 4.40 14.83 -3.40
CA GLU A 271 5.57 15.71 -3.29
C GLU A 271 6.56 15.15 -2.25
N PRO A 272 7.88 15.31 -2.45
CA PRO A 272 8.89 14.80 -1.50
C PRO A 272 8.78 15.41 -0.11
N LYS A 273 8.33 16.68 -0.05
CA LYS A 273 8.14 17.45 1.17
C LYS A 273 6.80 18.16 1.12
N ALA A 274 6.01 18.04 2.17
CA ALA A 274 4.72 18.70 2.27
C ALA A 274 4.82 20.23 2.16
N GLY A 275 3.90 20.83 1.41
CA GLY A 275 3.75 22.27 1.27
C GLY A 275 4.56 22.94 0.17
N VAL A 276 5.21 22.16 -0.69
CA VAL A 276 5.84 22.70 -1.92
C VAL A 276 4.75 23.16 -2.88
N MET A 277 3.85 22.27 -3.29
CA MET A 277 2.72 22.61 -4.16
C MET A 277 1.61 23.32 -3.36
N GLN A 278 1.33 24.59 -3.66
CA GLN A 278 0.35 25.39 -2.94
C GLN A 278 -0.90 25.71 -3.76
N GLU A 279 -0.72 26.22 -4.98
CA GLU A 279 -1.83 26.51 -5.88
C GLU A 279 -1.51 26.00 -7.28
N TYR A 280 -2.50 25.38 -7.91
CA TYR A 280 -2.37 24.84 -9.26
C TYR A 280 -3.72 24.60 -9.92
N VAL A 281 -3.67 24.33 -11.24
CA VAL A 281 -4.80 23.94 -12.07
C VAL A 281 -4.53 22.56 -12.63
N ILE A 282 -5.49 21.63 -12.46
CA ILE A 282 -5.48 20.33 -13.11
C ILE A 282 -6.47 20.39 -14.28
N GLU A 283 -5.99 20.02 -15.45
CA GLU A 283 -6.76 20.06 -16.68
C GLU A 283 -6.65 18.74 -17.42
N TYR A 284 -7.72 18.30 -18.08
CA TYR A 284 -7.69 17.23 -19.05
C TYR A 284 -7.88 17.76 -20.46
N PHE A 285 -7.27 17.10 -21.43
CA PHE A 285 -7.42 17.41 -22.85
C PHE A 285 -8.44 16.46 -23.49
N HIS A 286 -9.45 17.01 -24.17
CA HIS A 286 -10.42 16.24 -24.91
C HIS A 286 -10.98 17.04 -26.07
N LYS A 287 -11.16 16.39 -27.22
CA LYS A 287 -11.72 17.02 -28.44
C LYS A 287 -11.07 18.36 -28.80
N GLY A 288 -9.73 18.42 -28.70
CA GLY A 288 -8.95 19.60 -29.14
C GLY A 288 -8.88 20.75 -28.13
N SER A 289 -9.36 20.60 -26.91
CA SER A 289 -9.32 21.66 -25.88
C SER A 289 -8.99 21.14 -24.48
N TRP A 290 -8.46 22.04 -23.64
CA TRP A 290 -8.18 21.79 -22.24
C TRP A 290 -9.39 22.19 -21.39
N HIS A 291 -9.76 21.34 -20.43
CA HIS A 291 -10.86 21.54 -19.51
C HIS A 291 -10.37 21.38 -18.07
N PRO A 292 -10.59 22.38 -17.18
CA PRO A 292 -10.17 22.26 -15.81
C PRO A 292 -11.08 21.30 -15.02
N VAL A 293 -10.48 20.48 -14.15
CA VAL A 293 -11.18 19.67 -13.15
C VAL A 293 -10.89 20.12 -11.73
N PHE A 294 -9.82 20.87 -11.54
CA PHE A 294 -9.47 21.49 -10.26
C PHE A 294 -8.72 22.80 -10.51
N SER A 295 -9.01 23.81 -9.69
CA SER A 295 -8.23 25.06 -9.64
C SER A 295 -8.32 25.63 -8.22
N GLY A 296 -7.19 25.88 -7.60
CA GLY A 296 -7.16 26.49 -6.26
C GLY A 296 -5.98 26.09 -5.40
N THR A 297 -6.13 26.37 -4.11
CA THR A 297 -5.17 26.05 -3.05
C THR A 297 -5.37 24.65 -2.51
N THR A 298 -4.29 24.07 -2.01
CA THR A 298 -4.30 22.75 -1.38
C THR A 298 -3.71 22.76 0.03
N PRO A 299 -4.13 21.80 0.89
CA PRO A 299 -3.53 21.67 2.22
C PRO A 299 -2.01 21.48 2.14
N THR A 300 -1.28 22.23 2.95
CA THR A 300 0.19 22.21 2.98
C THR A 300 0.78 21.17 3.92
N GLN A 301 -0.06 20.45 4.70
CA GLN A 301 0.40 19.47 5.69
C GLN A 301 0.58 18.06 5.11
N SER A 302 0.00 17.76 3.94
CA SER A 302 0.08 16.44 3.32
C SER A 302 0.93 16.47 2.06
N ARG A 303 1.80 15.47 1.90
CA ARG A 303 2.57 15.24 0.67
C ARG A 303 1.72 14.64 -0.45
N VAL A 304 0.52 14.14 -0.15
CA VAL A 304 -0.37 13.52 -1.12
C VAL A 304 -1.58 14.42 -1.37
N LYS A 305 -1.81 14.76 -2.63
CA LYS A 305 -2.96 15.54 -3.09
C LYS A 305 -3.86 14.64 -3.93
N VAL A 306 -5.08 14.39 -3.47
CA VAL A 306 -6.06 13.54 -4.14
C VAL A 306 -7.20 14.41 -4.64
N HIS A 307 -7.41 14.42 -5.95
CA HIS A 307 -8.48 15.16 -6.61
C HIS A 307 -9.44 14.17 -7.29
N ARG A 308 -10.63 14.01 -6.74
CA ARG A 308 -11.70 13.19 -7.29
C ARG A 308 -12.71 14.08 -8.01
N PHE A 309 -13.17 13.65 -9.19
CA PHE A 309 -14.13 14.35 -10.02
C PHE A 309 -15.01 13.35 -10.81
N ASP A 310 -16.04 13.84 -11.44
CA ASP A 310 -16.88 13.00 -12.29
C ASP A 310 -16.09 12.42 -13.45
N LYS A 311 -16.43 11.20 -13.87
CA LYS A 311 -15.75 10.52 -14.98
C LYS A 311 -15.75 11.34 -16.24
N VAL A 312 -14.56 11.59 -16.79
CA VAL A 312 -14.38 12.30 -18.07
C VAL A 312 -13.49 11.49 -19.02
N TYR A 313 -13.74 11.63 -20.33
CA TYR A 313 -12.81 11.13 -21.33
C TYR A 313 -11.65 12.10 -21.47
N ALA A 314 -10.42 11.59 -21.47
CA ALA A 314 -9.21 12.38 -21.55
C ALA A 314 -8.18 11.73 -22.48
N ASP A 315 -7.59 12.53 -23.34
CA ASP A 315 -6.47 12.14 -24.20
C ASP A 315 -5.12 12.54 -23.57
N ALA A 316 -5.16 13.50 -22.64
CA ALA A 316 -4.02 13.92 -21.83
C ALA A 316 -4.48 14.59 -20.52
N VAL A 317 -3.59 14.62 -19.53
CA VAL A 317 -3.77 15.38 -18.28
C VAL A 317 -2.58 16.32 -18.09
N ARG A 318 -2.85 17.53 -17.61
CA ARG A 318 -1.83 18.53 -17.31
C ARG A 318 -2.07 19.16 -15.94
N VAL A 319 -0.98 19.41 -15.23
CA VAL A 319 -0.97 20.24 -14.02
C VAL A 319 -0.15 21.49 -14.31
N ARG A 320 -0.73 22.67 -14.09
CA ARG A 320 -0.04 23.96 -14.16
C ARG A 320 0.03 24.55 -12.77
N PHE A 321 1.22 24.89 -12.33
CA PHE A 321 1.45 25.42 -10.99
C PHE A 321 1.44 26.96 -11.03
N THR A 322 0.69 27.56 -10.10
CA THR A 322 0.54 29.01 -10.00
C THR A 322 1.17 29.57 -8.73
N LYS A 323 1.38 28.70 -7.71
CA LYS A 323 2.09 29.07 -6.49
C LYS A 323 2.74 27.85 -5.85
N TRP A 324 3.99 28.02 -5.46
CA TRP A 324 4.80 26.98 -4.80
C TRP A 324 5.84 27.60 -3.87
N THR A 325 6.52 26.77 -3.08
CA THR A 325 7.59 27.19 -2.16
C THR A 325 8.82 26.29 -2.38
N GLY A 326 9.99 26.90 -2.53
CA GLY A 326 11.24 26.17 -2.80
C GLY A 326 11.31 25.70 -4.26
N LEU A 327 11.90 24.53 -4.49
CA LEU A 327 11.92 23.86 -5.80
C LEU A 327 10.62 23.11 -6.01
N LEU A 328 9.98 23.38 -7.14
CA LEU A 328 8.77 22.67 -7.54
C LEU A 328 9.16 21.39 -8.27
#